data_6d64d308868bbedc7128375011e8124d
#
_entry.id   6d64d308868bbedc7128375011e8124d
#
_cell.length_a   1.000
_cell.length_b   1.000
_cell.length_c   1.000
_cell.angle_alpha   90.00
_cell.angle_beta   90.00
_cell.angle_gamma   90.00
#
_symmetry.space_group_name_H-M   'P 1'
#
loop_
_entity.id
_entity.type
_entity.pdbx_description
1 polymer ?
#
loop_
_entity_poly.entity_id
_entity_poly.type
_entity_poly.pdbx_seq_one_letter_code
_entity_poly.pdbx_strand_id
1 'polypeptide(L)'
;LTSDTLLVYYQVPEFKLDTIFTKKGIFEYVINPDTTTVFSLIFNAEEEVPIFAEKGQSVQVKGSTSNLEIQGKGDNQLMNDILSLLKKTPEQKVKHVVDSLIQTNNYSFTNLYLIDKYYVKDSQPNYKDLEKLIDAQSGLIKDTPFLMTLLPKIEKLNSNRTQSVHTLNGKDRKGEDFKWGDIRNQYVLIDFWASWHPKSMAEQDSLQTVIKALKKEKFIVCSVSLDLDKEAWLKASDRDTTQWKQICDFKGWNNTLVKGQNIHKLPNNLLLDKNKRIIARNIRGQELIDKVKDLIEKDKEKEKEKKRKKTSKK
;
A
#
# COMPACT_ATOMS: atom_id res chain seq x y z
N LEU A 1 -10.33 17.65 21.56
CA LEU A 1 -9.56 17.75 20.30
C LEU A 1 -8.96 19.14 20.19
N THR A 2 -7.69 19.22 19.81
CA THR A 2 -7.01 20.50 19.54
C THR A 2 -7.26 21.00 18.10
N SER A 3 -7.91 20.20 17.28
CA SER A 3 -8.28 20.53 15.90
C SER A 3 -9.74 20.99 15.83
N ASP A 4 -9.99 22.06 15.11
CA ASP A 4 -11.34 22.56 14.86
C ASP A 4 -12.09 21.73 13.80
N THR A 5 -11.42 20.76 13.21
CA THR A 5 -11.97 19.89 12.15
C THR A 5 -11.56 18.43 12.29
N LEU A 6 -12.48 17.55 11.89
CA LEU A 6 -12.27 16.12 11.70
C LEU A 6 -12.65 15.75 10.27
N LEU A 7 -12.00 14.77 9.71
CA LEU A 7 -12.41 14.19 8.45
C LEU A 7 -13.16 12.88 8.68
N VAL A 8 -14.24 12.70 7.96
CA VAL A 8 -14.99 11.45 7.89
C VAL A 8 -14.82 10.87 6.49
N TYR A 9 -14.40 9.66 6.46
CA TYR A 9 -14.22 8.89 5.25
C TYR A 9 -15.15 7.69 5.22
N TYR A 10 -15.83 7.46 4.12
CA TYR A 10 -16.66 6.27 3.91
C TYR A 10 -16.71 5.84 2.43
N GLN A 11 -16.96 4.57 2.23
CA GLN A 11 -16.91 3.91 0.92
C GLN A 11 -18.25 3.25 0.60
N VAL A 12 -19.37 3.97 0.55
CA VAL A 12 -20.65 3.36 0.15
C VAL A 12 -21.61 4.40 -0.42
N PRO A 13 -22.20 4.21 -1.58
CA PRO A 13 -21.77 3.37 -2.70
C PRO A 13 -20.53 3.89 -3.41
N GLU A 14 -20.18 5.13 -3.12
CA GLU A 14 -19.01 5.82 -3.67
C GLU A 14 -18.13 6.34 -2.53
N PHE A 15 -16.86 6.53 -2.86
CA PHE A 15 -15.92 7.18 -1.96
C PHE A 15 -16.39 8.59 -1.62
N LYS A 16 -16.58 8.89 -0.36
CA LYS A 16 -16.85 10.22 0.15
C LYS A 16 -15.90 10.60 1.26
N LEU A 17 -15.40 11.81 1.20
CA LEU A 17 -14.66 12.47 2.25
C LEU A 17 -15.46 13.71 2.66
N ASP A 18 -15.83 13.79 3.91
CA ASP A 18 -16.56 14.91 4.48
C ASP A 18 -15.81 15.53 5.64
N THR A 19 -16.12 16.78 5.99
CA THR A 19 -15.45 17.51 7.06
C THR A 19 -16.44 17.79 8.18
N ILE A 20 -16.09 17.34 9.39
CA ILE A 20 -16.85 17.66 10.60
C ILE A 20 -16.18 18.83 11.30
N PHE A 21 -16.95 19.88 11.58
CA PHE A 21 -16.48 21.01 12.37
C PHE A 21 -16.77 20.79 13.85
N THR A 22 -15.73 20.95 14.67
CA THR A 22 -15.88 20.81 16.12
C THR A 22 -16.15 22.17 16.77
N LYS A 23 -16.95 22.17 17.83
CA LYS A 23 -17.13 23.33 18.72
C LYS A 23 -16.66 22.98 20.11
N LYS A 24 -15.59 23.61 20.57
CA LYS A 24 -14.95 23.30 21.89
C LYS A 24 -14.63 21.81 22.05
N GLY A 25 -14.14 21.18 20.99
CA GLY A 25 -13.79 19.75 20.97
C GLY A 25 -14.99 18.79 20.95
N ILE A 26 -16.22 19.31 20.75
CA ILE A 26 -17.44 18.50 20.63
C ILE A 26 -17.92 18.54 19.18
N PHE A 27 -18.39 17.41 18.67
CA PHE A 27 -19.02 17.31 17.37
C PHE A 27 -20.26 16.41 17.42
N GLU A 28 -21.13 16.60 16.47
CA GLU A 28 -22.24 15.71 16.14
C GLU A 28 -22.26 15.53 14.62
N TYR A 29 -22.43 14.30 14.19
CA TYR A 29 -22.51 13.97 12.78
C TYR A 29 -23.63 12.96 12.56
N VAL A 30 -24.61 13.32 11.75
CA VAL A 30 -25.80 12.51 11.48
C VAL A 30 -25.71 11.95 10.07
N ILE A 31 -25.89 10.66 9.94
CA ILE A 31 -25.94 9.93 8.68
C ILE A 31 -27.17 9.02 8.65
N ASN A 32 -27.70 8.80 7.46
CA ASN A 32 -28.81 7.90 7.23
C ASN A 32 -28.36 6.76 6.33
N PRO A 33 -27.75 5.69 6.90
CA PRO A 33 -27.30 4.56 6.10
C PRO A 33 -28.50 3.67 5.72
N ASP A 34 -28.51 3.18 4.47
CA ASP A 34 -29.48 2.17 4.03
C ASP A 34 -29.18 0.80 4.60
N THR A 35 -27.90 0.50 4.80
CA THR A 35 -27.35 -0.73 5.39
C THR A 35 -26.27 -0.38 6.38
N THR A 36 -25.81 -1.34 7.22
CA THR A 36 -24.64 -1.12 8.07
C THR A 36 -23.46 -0.63 7.26
N THR A 37 -22.97 0.55 7.59
CA THR A 37 -21.91 1.24 6.85
C THR A 37 -20.74 1.54 7.76
N VAL A 38 -19.55 1.27 7.27
CA VAL A 38 -18.29 1.54 7.98
C VAL A 38 -17.78 2.93 7.62
N PHE A 39 -17.53 3.74 8.64
CA PHE A 39 -16.94 5.06 8.52
C PHE A 39 -15.59 5.07 9.21
N SER A 40 -14.63 5.74 8.64
CA SER A 40 -13.38 6.05 9.34
C SER A 40 -13.37 7.52 9.74
N LEU A 41 -13.26 7.77 11.05
CA LEU A 41 -12.93 9.10 11.59
C LEU A 41 -11.42 9.26 11.50
N ILE A 42 -10.96 10.26 10.78
CA ILE A 42 -9.55 10.56 10.58
C ILE A 42 -9.18 11.77 11.45
N PHE A 43 -8.28 11.54 12.40
CA PHE A 43 -7.81 12.57 13.33
C PHE A 43 -6.50 13.21 12.88
N ASN A 44 -5.66 12.41 12.20
CA ASN A 44 -4.42 12.84 11.57
C ASN A 44 -4.02 11.82 10.48
N ALA A 45 -2.91 12.03 9.81
CA ALA A 45 -2.47 11.17 8.69
C ALA A 45 -2.20 9.69 9.06
N GLU A 46 -2.07 9.36 10.34
CA GLU A 46 -1.70 8.03 10.82
C GLU A 46 -2.81 7.36 11.66
N GLU A 47 -3.81 8.13 12.11
CA GLU A 47 -4.83 7.65 13.04
C GLU A 47 -6.22 7.75 12.45
N GLU A 48 -6.79 6.60 12.15
CA GLU A 48 -8.19 6.42 11.77
C GLU A 48 -8.91 5.50 12.75
N VAL A 49 -10.17 5.82 13.06
CA VAL A 49 -11.02 5.03 13.93
C VAL A 49 -12.28 4.62 13.16
N PRO A 50 -12.54 3.31 12.99
CA PRO A 50 -13.74 2.83 12.33
C PRO A 50 -14.97 2.98 13.23
N ILE A 51 -16.05 3.43 12.65
CA ILE A 51 -17.38 3.52 13.26
C ILE A 51 -18.36 2.74 12.38
N PHE A 52 -19.15 1.87 13.00
CA PHE A 52 -20.19 1.09 12.32
C PHE A 52 -21.53 1.76 12.56
N ALA A 53 -22.06 2.37 11.51
CA ALA A 53 -23.35 3.06 11.60
C ALA A 53 -24.48 2.14 11.13
N GLU A 54 -25.48 2.02 11.96
CA GLU A 54 -26.73 1.30 11.69
C GLU A 54 -27.91 2.25 11.88
N LYS A 55 -28.98 2.03 11.13
CA LYS A 55 -30.17 2.87 11.20
C LYS A 55 -30.76 2.87 12.62
N GLY A 56 -30.96 4.05 13.17
CA GLY A 56 -31.55 4.25 14.50
C GLY A 56 -30.58 4.03 15.66
N GLN A 57 -29.28 3.82 15.42
CA GLN A 57 -28.27 3.72 16.46
C GLN A 57 -27.57 5.07 16.67
N SER A 58 -27.09 5.27 17.89
CA SER A 58 -26.23 6.38 18.28
C SER A 58 -24.89 5.82 18.77
N VAL A 59 -23.81 6.36 18.28
CA VAL A 59 -22.45 6.00 18.66
C VAL A 59 -21.77 7.24 19.28
N GLN A 60 -21.18 7.10 20.45
CA GLN A 60 -20.43 8.16 21.10
C GLN A 60 -18.94 7.88 20.98
N VAL A 61 -18.17 8.87 20.55
CA VAL A 61 -16.72 8.81 20.51
C VAL A 61 -16.16 9.80 21.53
N LYS A 62 -15.38 9.30 22.47
CA LYS A 62 -14.81 10.08 23.58
C LYS A 62 -13.31 9.89 23.67
N GLY A 63 -12.62 10.86 24.28
CA GLY A 63 -11.20 10.76 24.59
C GLY A 63 -10.32 11.70 23.76
N SER A 64 -9.05 11.40 23.71
CA SER A 64 -8.04 12.09 22.90
C SER A 64 -7.63 11.23 21.70
N THR A 65 -6.93 11.81 20.72
CA THR A 65 -6.42 11.08 19.55
C THR A 65 -5.56 9.87 19.93
N SER A 66 -4.85 9.93 21.05
CA SER A 66 -4.03 8.81 21.55
C SER A 66 -4.79 7.80 22.39
N ASN A 67 -6.00 8.11 22.84
CA ASN A 67 -6.82 7.25 23.70
C ASN A 67 -8.30 7.46 23.41
N LEU A 68 -8.77 7.00 22.27
CA LEU A 68 -10.17 7.06 21.85
C LEU A 68 -10.94 5.85 22.36
N GLU A 69 -12.14 6.10 22.83
CA GLU A 69 -13.12 5.12 23.25
C GLU A 69 -14.39 5.27 22.40
N ILE A 70 -14.82 4.16 21.81
CA ILE A 70 -16.06 4.07 21.03
C ILE A 70 -17.12 3.47 21.93
N GLN A 71 -18.13 4.22 22.26
CA GLN A 71 -19.27 3.76 23.04
C GLN A 71 -20.48 3.52 22.11
N GLY A 72 -20.75 2.26 21.83
CA GLY A 72 -21.84 1.78 20.95
C GLY A 72 -22.19 0.33 21.27
N LYS A 73 -23.15 -0.22 20.54
CA LYS A 73 -23.54 -1.64 20.63
C LYS A 73 -23.00 -2.40 19.39
N GLY A 74 -23.11 -3.72 19.42
CA GLY A 74 -22.78 -4.56 18.29
C GLY A 74 -21.35 -4.43 17.85
N ASP A 75 -21.14 -4.19 16.54
CA ASP A 75 -19.80 -4.09 15.93
C ASP A 75 -18.96 -2.93 16.51
N ASN A 76 -19.57 -1.85 16.98
CA ASN A 76 -18.84 -0.77 17.64
C ASN A 76 -18.23 -1.21 18.99
N GLN A 77 -18.98 -1.96 19.82
CA GLN A 77 -18.44 -2.52 21.05
C GLN A 77 -17.33 -3.52 20.75
N LEU A 78 -17.58 -4.45 19.84
CA LEU A 78 -16.59 -5.45 19.43
C LEU A 78 -15.32 -4.78 18.90
N MET A 79 -15.43 -3.73 18.10
CA MET A 79 -14.27 -2.99 17.57
C MET A 79 -13.47 -2.31 18.67
N ASN A 80 -14.14 -1.74 19.67
CA ASN A 80 -13.46 -1.14 20.82
C ASN A 80 -12.63 -2.19 21.58
N ASP A 81 -13.21 -3.38 21.80
CA ASP A 81 -12.52 -4.50 22.45
C ASP A 81 -11.32 -4.99 21.62
N ILE A 82 -11.50 -5.12 20.29
CA ILE A 82 -10.44 -5.47 19.35
C ILE A 82 -9.31 -4.45 19.40
N LEU A 83 -9.59 -3.15 19.28
CA LEU A 83 -8.58 -2.10 19.33
C LEU A 83 -7.81 -2.11 20.64
N SER A 84 -8.50 -2.33 21.77
CA SER A 84 -7.92 -2.45 23.10
C SER A 84 -7.01 -3.67 23.22
N LEU A 85 -7.38 -4.80 22.64
CA LEU A 85 -6.57 -6.01 22.55
C LEU A 85 -5.32 -5.78 21.72
N LEU A 86 -5.48 -5.22 20.52
CA LEU A 86 -4.37 -5.00 19.59
C LEU A 86 -3.32 -4.02 20.13
N LYS A 87 -3.75 -2.99 20.89
CA LYS A 87 -2.81 -2.08 21.59
C LYS A 87 -1.90 -2.80 22.59
N LYS A 88 -2.37 -3.88 23.20
CA LYS A 88 -1.61 -4.69 24.19
C LYS A 88 -0.85 -5.84 23.53
N THR A 89 -1.08 -6.10 22.23
CA THR A 89 -0.47 -7.22 21.52
C THR A 89 0.89 -6.82 20.97
N PRO A 90 1.97 -7.59 21.22
CA PRO A 90 3.26 -7.36 20.60
C PRO A 90 3.17 -7.35 19.07
N GLU A 91 3.87 -6.45 18.41
CA GLU A 91 3.77 -6.20 16.96
C GLU A 91 3.90 -7.50 16.14
N GLN A 92 4.84 -8.39 16.51
CA GLN A 92 5.07 -9.67 15.80
C GLN A 92 3.87 -10.63 15.87
N LYS A 93 2.96 -10.45 16.85
CA LYS A 93 1.78 -11.30 17.05
C LYS A 93 0.49 -10.69 16.51
N VAL A 94 0.50 -9.41 16.16
CA VAL A 94 -0.71 -8.67 15.74
C VAL A 94 -1.39 -9.39 14.58
N LYS A 95 -0.67 -9.77 13.55
CA LYS A 95 -1.26 -10.42 12.36
C LYS A 95 -1.95 -11.75 12.71
N HIS A 96 -1.32 -12.57 13.55
CA HIS A 96 -1.92 -13.83 14.02
C HIS A 96 -3.20 -13.61 14.85
N VAL A 97 -3.21 -12.59 15.70
CA VAL A 97 -4.41 -12.23 16.48
C VAL A 97 -5.52 -11.74 15.55
N VAL A 98 -5.19 -10.90 14.57
CA VAL A 98 -6.14 -10.41 13.55
C VAL A 98 -6.71 -11.56 12.73
N ASP A 99 -5.91 -12.53 12.31
CA ASP A 99 -6.38 -13.74 11.60
C ASP A 99 -7.41 -14.49 12.42
N SER A 100 -7.13 -14.72 13.71
CA SER A 100 -8.04 -15.41 14.62
C SER A 100 -9.35 -14.63 14.81
N LEU A 101 -9.27 -13.30 14.97
CA LEU A 101 -10.44 -12.44 15.14
C LEU A 101 -11.35 -12.47 13.90
N ILE A 102 -10.79 -12.38 12.70
CA ILE A 102 -11.54 -12.43 11.44
C ILE A 102 -12.23 -13.78 11.28
N GLN A 103 -11.58 -14.88 11.60
CA GLN A 103 -12.14 -16.22 11.49
C GLN A 103 -13.23 -16.48 12.53
N THR A 104 -13.03 -16.02 13.76
CA THR A 104 -13.98 -16.23 14.86
C THR A 104 -15.25 -15.39 14.69
N ASN A 105 -15.13 -14.20 14.08
CA ASN A 105 -16.23 -13.24 13.94
C ASN A 105 -16.65 -13.05 12.46
N ASN A 106 -16.77 -14.13 11.71
CA ASN A 106 -17.01 -14.08 10.26
C ASN A 106 -18.36 -13.46 9.83
N TYR A 107 -19.22 -13.09 10.77
CA TYR A 107 -20.47 -12.34 10.57
C TYR A 107 -20.37 -10.86 10.93
N SER A 108 -19.22 -10.40 11.45
CA SER A 108 -19.06 -9.04 11.95
C SER A 108 -18.52 -8.10 10.88
N PHE A 109 -19.09 -6.90 10.78
CA PHE A 109 -18.59 -5.84 9.92
C PHE A 109 -17.23 -5.30 10.37
N THR A 110 -16.77 -5.60 11.59
CA THR A 110 -15.40 -5.28 12.03
C THR A 110 -14.34 -5.88 11.09
N ASN A 111 -14.68 -7.00 10.45
CA ASN A 111 -13.78 -7.67 9.51
C ASN A 111 -13.47 -6.82 8.27
N LEU A 112 -14.36 -5.93 7.84
CA LEU A 112 -14.10 -5.02 6.73
C LEU A 112 -12.92 -4.10 7.04
N TYR A 113 -12.87 -3.55 8.26
CA TYR A 113 -11.76 -2.71 8.71
C TYR A 113 -10.48 -3.53 8.90
N LEU A 114 -10.57 -4.71 9.52
CA LEU A 114 -9.40 -5.56 9.76
C LEU A 114 -8.78 -6.04 8.44
N ILE A 115 -9.61 -6.43 7.47
CA ILE A 115 -9.18 -6.83 6.13
C ILE A 115 -8.51 -5.65 5.42
N ASP A 116 -9.14 -4.48 5.42
CA ASP A 116 -8.57 -3.29 4.77
C ASP A 116 -7.22 -2.92 5.38
N LYS A 117 -7.16 -2.79 6.70
CA LYS A 117 -5.98 -2.30 7.40
C LYS A 117 -4.80 -3.28 7.36
N TYR A 118 -5.04 -4.56 7.62
CA TYR A 118 -3.96 -5.54 7.84
C TYR A 118 -3.64 -6.41 6.64
N TYR A 119 -4.47 -6.40 5.59
CA TYR A 119 -4.25 -7.17 4.38
C TYR A 119 -4.22 -6.34 3.11
N VAL A 120 -5.20 -5.45 2.89
CA VAL A 120 -5.24 -4.63 1.67
C VAL A 120 -4.15 -3.56 1.71
N LYS A 121 -4.01 -2.88 2.87
CA LYS A 121 -3.00 -1.83 3.10
C LYS A 121 -1.66 -2.36 3.60
N ASP A 122 -1.49 -3.69 3.68
CA ASP A 122 -0.20 -4.29 4.02
C ASP A 122 0.88 -3.88 3.02
N SER A 123 2.08 -3.67 3.51
CA SER A 123 3.22 -3.32 2.65
C SER A 123 3.65 -4.47 1.72
N GLN A 124 3.35 -5.71 2.10
CA GLN A 124 3.62 -6.93 1.32
C GLN A 124 2.35 -7.78 1.26
N PRO A 125 1.29 -7.37 0.54
CA PRO A 125 0.02 -8.04 0.57
C PRO A 125 0.12 -9.45 -0.03
N ASN A 126 -0.35 -10.44 0.74
CA ASN A 126 -0.54 -11.80 0.25
C ASN A 126 -1.98 -11.95 -0.26
N TYR A 127 -2.18 -11.71 -1.54
CA TYR A 127 -3.51 -11.73 -2.14
C TYR A 127 -4.19 -13.10 -2.10
N LYS A 128 -3.43 -14.20 -2.05
CA LYS A 128 -3.98 -15.56 -1.92
C LYS A 128 -4.58 -15.81 -0.54
N ASP A 129 -3.91 -15.33 0.51
CA ASP A 129 -4.45 -15.45 1.87
C ASP A 129 -5.62 -14.49 2.07
N LEU A 130 -5.54 -13.28 1.49
CA LEU A 130 -6.64 -12.33 1.48
C LEU A 130 -7.90 -12.88 0.79
N GLU A 131 -7.77 -13.55 -0.36
CA GLU A 131 -8.86 -14.23 -1.06
C GLU A 131 -9.53 -15.28 -0.15
N LYS A 132 -8.74 -16.13 0.49
CA LYS A 132 -9.27 -17.14 1.45
C LYS A 132 -10.00 -16.51 2.64
N LEU A 133 -9.47 -15.41 3.18
CA LEU A 133 -10.11 -14.70 4.29
C LEU A 133 -11.46 -14.11 3.88
N ILE A 134 -11.55 -13.56 2.66
CA ILE A 134 -12.84 -13.06 2.13
C ILE A 134 -13.80 -14.22 1.89
N ASP A 135 -13.32 -15.32 1.34
CA ASP A 135 -14.16 -16.50 1.08
C ASP A 135 -14.74 -17.12 2.36
N ALA A 136 -14.03 -17.00 3.47
CA ALA A 136 -14.48 -17.47 4.77
C ALA A 136 -15.54 -16.57 5.44
N GLN A 137 -15.80 -15.36 4.90
CA GLN A 137 -16.81 -14.46 5.45
C GLN A 137 -18.23 -14.94 5.15
N SER A 138 -19.20 -14.55 5.97
CA SER A 138 -20.63 -14.77 5.70
C SER A 138 -21.09 -14.03 4.44
N GLY A 139 -22.20 -14.48 3.83
CA GLY A 139 -22.79 -13.83 2.67
C GLY A 139 -23.07 -12.35 2.89
N LEU A 140 -23.61 -11.99 4.07
CA LEU A 140 -23.89 -10.60 4.42
C LEU A 140 -22.66 -9.69 4.34
N ILE A 141 -21.49 -10.16 4.76
CA ILE A 141 -20.24 -9.42 4.71
C ILE A 141 -19.68 -9.42 3.27
N LYS A 142 -19.76 -10.56 2.56
CA LYS A 142 -19.30 -10.66 1.15
C LYS A 142 -20.06 -9.72 0.22
N ASP A 143 -21.36 -9.54 0.46
CA ASP A 143 -22.23 -8.69 -0.35
C ASP A 143 -22.05 -7.19 -0.08
N THR A 144 -21.11 -6.82 0.80
CA THR A 144 -20.79 -5.40 1.00
C THR A 144 -20.12 -4.81 -0.23
N PRO A 145 -20.44 -3.56 -0.61
CA PRO A 145 -19.81 -2.88 -1.75
C PRO A 145 -18.27 -2.87 -1.70
N PHE A 146 -17.71 -2.82 -0.50
CA PHE A 146 -16.27 -2.89 -0.29
C PHE A 146 -15.70 -4.22 -0.80
N LEU A 147 -16.21 -5.38 -0.32
CA LEU A 147 -15.69 -6.68 -0.72
C LEU A 147 -16.07 -7.04 -2.15
N MET A 148 -17.28 -6.70 -2.60
CA MET A 148 -17.69 -6.88 -4.01
C MET A 148 -16.77 -6.14 -4.99
N THR A 149 -16.25 -4.97 -4.60
CA THR A 149 -15.30 -4.22 -5.43
C THR A 149 -13.86 -4.76 -5.29
N LEU A 150 -13.51 -5.25 -4.13
CA LEU A 150 -12.15 -5.73 -3.81
C LEU A 150 -11.87 -7.11 -4.43
N LEU A 151 -12.82 -8.05 -4.34
CA LEU A 151 -12.64 -9.44 -4.77
C LEU A 151 -12.18 -9.59 -6.23
N PRO A 152 -12.81 -8.95 -7.25
CA PRO A 152 -12.34 -9.03 -8.63
C PRO A 152 -10.92 -8.47 -8.83
N LYS A 153 -10.52 -7.47 -8.03
CA LYS A 153 -9.15 -6.95 -8.07
C LYS A 153 -8.15 -7.95 -7.53
N ILE A 154 -8.49 -8.64 -6.43
CA ILE A 154 -7.64 -9.68 -5.83
C ILE A 154 -7.51 -10.87 -6.78
N GLU A 155 -8.59 -11.37 -7.37
CA GLU A 155 -8.58 -12.45 -8.35
C GLU A 155 -7.66 -12.10 -9.54
N LYS A 156 -7.77 -10.88 -10.07
CA LYS A 156 -6.87 -10.39 -11.11
C LYS A 156 -5.41 -10.37 -10.65
N LEU A 157 -5.16 -9.95 -9.41
CA LEU A 157 -3.81 -9.91 -8.83
C LEU A 157 -3.27 -11.33 -8.56
N ASN A 158 -4.12 -12.29 -8.19
CA ASN A 158 -3.76 -13.70 -7.99
C ASN A 158 -3.55 -14.45 -9.30
N SER A 159 -4.36 -14.20 -10.33
CA SER A 159 -4.24 -14.85 -11.64
C SER A 159 -2.93 -14.49 -12.35
N ASN A 160 -2.38 -13.32 -12.07
CA ASN A 160 -1.09 -12.85 -12.58
C ASN A 160 0.06 -13.24 -11.64
N ARG A 161 0.29 -14.55 -11.41
CA ARG A 161 1.41 -15.06 -10.58
C ARG A 161 2.80 -14.53 -11.00
N THR A 162 2.90 -13.93 -12.17
CA THR A 162 4.04 -13.18 -12.67
C THR A 162 3.57 -11.82 -13.15
N GLN A 163 3.28 -10.93 -12.22
CA GLN A 163 2.95 -9.55 -12.59
C GLN A 163 4.15 -8.91 -13.25
N SER A 164 3.96 -8.46 -14.47
CA SER A 164 4.96 -7.70 -15.22
C SER A 164 4.54 -6.23 -15.29
N VAL A 165 5.49 -5.33 -15.12
CA VAL A 165 5.29 -3.91 -15.38
C VAL A 165 5.51 -3.64 -16.85
N HIS A 166 4.43 -3.61 -17.63
CA HIS A 166 4.53 -3.40 -19.09
C HIS A 166 4.76 -1.95 -19.46
N THR A 167 4.25 -1.02 -18.66
CA THR A 167 4.37 0.42 -18.93
C THR A 167 4.73 1.17 -17.66
N LEU A 168 5.57 2.18 -17.79
CA LEU A 168 5.85 3.16 -16.77
C LEU A 168 5.83 4.52 -17.46
N ASN A 169 4.75 5.26 -17.22
CA ASN A 169 4.50 6.54 -17.86
C ASN A 169 4.84 7.69 -16.93
N GLY A 170 5.35 8.75 -17.48
CA GLY A 170 5.69 9.97 -16.76
C GLY A 170 6.71 10.79 -17.52
N LYS A 171 7.01 11.96 -16.98
CA LYS A 171 8.06 12.86 -17.48
C LYS A 171 9.32 12.65 -16.66
N ASP A 172 10.47 12.75 -17.33
CA ASP A 172 11.75 12.90 -16.66
C ASP A 172 11.97 14.34 -16.18
N ARG A 173 13.08 14.62 -15.55
CA ARG A 173 13.41 15.97 -15.06
C ARG A 173 13.55 17.03 -16.15
N LYS A 174 13.80 16.64 -17.38
CA LYS A 174 13.85 17.55 -18.54
C LYS A 174 12.48 17.85 -19.11
N GLY A 175 11.45 17.14 -18.66
CA GLY A 175 10.07 17.22 -19.16
C GLY A 175 9.83 16.34 -20.38
N GLU A 176 10.75 15.45 -20.73
CA GLU A 176 10.60 14.48 -21.81
C GLU A 176 9.82 13.23 -21.31
N ASP A 177 9.14 12.56 -22.23
CA ASP A 177 8.46 11.31 -21.90
C ASP A 177 9.47 10.22 -21.57
N PHE A 178 9.30 9.59 -20.39
CA PHE A 178 10.18 8.51 -19.97
C PHE A 178 9.99 7.28 -20.86
N LYS A 179 11.09 6.81 -21.43
CA LYS A 179 11.08 5.67 -22.37
C LYS A 179 11.32 4.36 -21.63
N TRP A 180 10.25 3.77 -21.06
CA TRP A 180 10.32 2.49 -20.37
C TRP A 180 10.93 1.35 -21.21
N GLY A 181 10.69 1.37 -22.51
CA GLY A 181 11.25 0.40 -23.47
C GLY A 181 12.77 0.39 -23.59
N ASP A 182 13.46 1.50 -23.19
CA ASP A 182 14.91 1.61 -23.23
C ASP A 182 15.58 0.87 -22.06
N ILE A 183 14.83 0.61 -20.99
CA ILE A 183 15.31 -0.15 -19.85
C ILE A 183 15.23 -1.65 -20.17
N ARG A 184 16.35 -2.22 -20.65
CA ARG A 184 16.41 -3.61 -21.11
C ARG A 184 17.50 -4.40 -20.42
N ASN A 185 17.23 -5.69 -20.21
CA ASN A 185 18.22 -6.68 -19.78
C ASN A 185 18.93 -6.34 -18.45
N GLN A 186 18.23 -5.70 -17.54
CA GLN A 186 18.71 -5.37 -16.20
C GLN A 186 17.61 -5.54 -15.16
N TYR A 187 18.01 -5.71 -13.90
CA TYR A 187 17.10 -5.67 -12.75
C TYR A 187 16.68 -4.23 -12.50
N VAL A 188 15.43 -4.00 -12.15
CA VAL A 188 14.88 -2.66 -11.96
C VAL A 188 14.22 -2.57 -10.60
N LEU A 189 14.60 -1.60 -9.81
CA LEU A 189 13.82 -1.18 -8.65
C LEU A 189 12.91 -0.04 -9.09
N ILE A 190 11.60 -0.22 -9.00
CA ILE A 190 10.65 0.89 -9.07
C ILE A 190 10.40 1.34 -7.64
N ASP A 191 10.78 2.56 -7.33
CA ASP A 191 10.60 3.16 -6.01
C ASP A 191 9.51 4.23 -6.09
N PHE A 192 8.49 4.13 -5.22
CA PHE A 192 7.39 5.09 -5.13
C PHE A 192 7.63 6.02 -3.96
N TRP A 193 7.64 7.32 -4.23
CA TRP A 193 7.97 8.34 -3.28
C TRP A 193 7.19 9.64 -3.50
N ALA A 194 7.37 10.63 -2.63
CA ALA A 194 6.88 11.99 -2.85
C ALA A 194 7.72 12.99 -2.06
N SER A 195 7.87 14.21 -2.58
CA SER A 195 8.65 15.28 -1.94
C SER A 195 8.05 15.74 -0.60
N TRP A 196 6.73 15.63 -0.46
CA TRP A 196 5.98 15.99 0.75
C TRP A 196 5.96 14.89 1.81
N HIS A 197 6.56 13.70 1.54
CA HIS A 197 6.52 12.56 2.44
C HIS A 197 7.90 12.31 3.11
N PRO A 198 8.09 12.65 4.41
CA PRO A 198 9.41 12.61 5.05
C PRO A 198 10.10 11.25 5.02
N LYS A 199 9.35 10.15 5.26
CA LYS A 199 9.91 8.78 5.20
C LYS A 199 10.38 8.41 3.79
N SER A 200 9.73 8.91 2.74
CA SER A 200 10.18 8.71 1.36
C SER A 200 11.47 9.46 1.07
N MET A 201 11.60 10.68 1.59
CA MET A 201 12.82 11.47 1.43
C MET A 201 14.02 10.78 2.09
N ALA A 202 13.84 10.24 3.30
CA ALA A 202 14.88 9.45 3.98
C ALA A 202 15.24 8.16 3.21
N GLU A 203 14.26 7.50 2.56
CA GLU A 203 14.51 6.32 1.73
C GLU A 203 15.32 6.67 0.48
N GLN A 204 15.09 7.85 -0.14
CA GLN A 204 15.89 8.34 -1.27
C GLN A 204 17.37 8.47 -0.88
N ASP A 205 17.68 8.87 0.36
CA ASP A 205 19.07 8.91 0.86
C ASP A 205 19.66 7.50 0.98
N SER A 206 18.89 6.56 1.49
CA SER A 206 19.28 5.15 1.61
C SER A 206 19.54 4.50 0.25
N LEU A 207 18.75 4.82 -0.78
CA LEU A 207 18.92 4.32 -2.14
C LEU A 207 20.25 4.73 -2.78
N GLN A 208 20.84 5.86 -2.40
CA GLN A 208 22.19 6.24 -2.87
C GLN A 208 23.23 5.18 -2.49
N THR A 209 23.14 4.63 -1.28
CA THR A 209 24.05 3.58 -0.82
C THR A 209 23.86 2.30 -1.62
N VAL A 210 22.59 1.91 -1.89
CA VAL A 210 22.27 0.75 -2.73
C VAL A 210 22.85 0.91 -4.14
N ILE A 211 22.64 2.07 -4.77
CA ILE A 211 23.14 2.36 -6.13
C ILE A 211 24.66 2.32 -6.17
N LYS A 212 25.34 2.89 -5.18
CA LYS A 212 26.81 2.82 -5.08
C LYS A 212 27.29 1.37 -4.97
N ALA A 213 26.64 0.56 -4.14
CA ALA A 213 26.99 -0.86 -3.94
C ALA A 213 26.75 -1.72 -5.20
N LEU A 214 25.78 -1.35 -6.04
CA LEU A 214 25.42 -2.05 -7.27
C LEU A 214 25.90 -1.36 -8.55
N LYS A 215 26.80 -0.36 -8.45
CA LYS A 215 27.25 0.47 -9.58
C LYS A 215 27.80 -0.31 -10.78
N LYS A 216 28.42 -1.47 -10.53
CA LYS A 216 28.99 -2.32 -11.59
C LYS A 216 28.03 -3.39 -12.10
N GLU A 217 26.83 -3.47 -11.53
CA GLU A 217 25.85 -4.51 -11.84
C GLU A 217 24.79 -4.00 -12.84
N LYS A 218 24.13 -4.95 -13.51
CA LYS A 218 22.99 -4.66 -14.40
C LYS A 218 21.74 -4.37 -13.56
N PHE A 219 21.76 -3.23 -12.88
CA PHE A 219 20.70 -2.76 -11.99
C PHE A 219 20.43 -1.27 -12.20
N ILE A 220 19.17 -0.88 -12.13
CA ILE A 220 18.72 0.52 -12.26
C ILE A 220 17.58 0.80 -11.28
N VAL A 221 17.52 2.02 -10.77
CA VAL A 221 16.40 2.54 -9.99
C VAL A 221 15.57 3.49 -10.86
N CYS A 222 14.25 3.31 -10.83
CA CYS A 222 13.26 4.20 -11.43
C CYS A 222 12.36 4.73 -10.30
N SER A 223 12.66 5.90 -9.78
CA SER A 223 11.85 6.53 -8.72
C SER A 223 10.66 7.27 -9.34
N VAL A 224 9.46 6.76 -9.04
CA VAL A 224 8.18 7.29 -9.50
C VAL A 224 7.61 8.18 -8.40
N SER A 225 7.56 9.47 -8.66
CA SER A 225 7.01 10.43 -7.71
C SER A 225 5.48 10.52 -7.79
N LEU A 226 4.86 10.64 -6.62
CA LEU A 226 3.43 10.93 -6.44
C LEU A 226 3.18 12.43 -6.21
N ASP A 227 4.10 13.29 -6.59
CA ASP A 227 3.91 14.73 -6.52
C ASP A 227 2.87 15.21 -7.54
N LEU A 228 2.09 16.20 -7.15
CA LEU A 228 1.16 16.94 -8.02
C LEU A 228 1.81 18.24 -8.51
N ASP A 229 2.77 18.76 -7.76
CA ASP A 229 3.48 20.00 -8.05
C ASP A 229 4.85 19.72 -8.70
N LYS A 230 5.05 20.30 -9.86
CA LYS A 230 6.26 20.11 -10.67
C LYS A 230 7.51 20.75 -10.04
N GLU A 231 7.37 21.92 -9.42
CA GLU A 231 8.52 22.65 -8.86
C GLU A 231 9.01 21.97 -7.59
N ALA A 232 8.09 21.54 -6.72
CA ALA A 232 8.42 20.76 -5.54
C ALA A 232 9.14 19.45 -5.89
N TRP A 233 8.63 18.73 -6.90
CA TRP A 233 9.26 17.51 -7.40
C TRP A 233 10.66 17.79 -7.98
N LEU A 234 10.83 18.78 -8.85
CA LEU A 234 12.13 19.11 -9.46
C LEU A 234 13.18 19.47 -8.40
N LYS A 235 12.77 20.21 -7.35
CA LYS A 235 13.64 20.58 -6.23
C LYS A 235 14.08 19.36 -5.42
N ALA A 236 13.19 18.39 -5.20
CA ALA A 236 13.47 17.21 -4.41
C ALA A 236 14.14 16.06 -5.18
N SER A 237 14.05 16.05 -6.50
CA SER A 237 14.52 14.97 -7.39
C SER A 237 15.88 15.25 -8.07
N ASP A 238 16.82 15.92 -7.42
CA ASP A 238 18.11 16.34 -7.99
C ASP A 238 19.13 15.20 -8.27
N ARG A 239 18.72 13.95 -8.03
CA ARG A 239 19.55 12.74 -8.02
C ARG A 239 19.48 11.90 -9.29
N ASP A 240 19.01 12.47 -10.40
CA ASP A 240 18.92 11.76 -11.68
C ASP A 240 20.30 11.43 -12.23
N THR A 241 20.54 10.14 -12.50
CA THR A 241 21.79 9.61 -13.06
C THR A 241 21.51 8.53 -14.11
N THR A 242 22.56 7.96 -14.69
CA THR A 242 22.39 6.83 -15.61
C THR A 242 21.75 5.60 -14.98
N GLN A 243 22.01 5.36 -13.69
CA GLN A 243 21.46 4.23 -12.93
C GLN A 243 20.29 4.60 -12.00
N TRP A 244 19.90 5.86 -11.97
CA TRP A 244 18.76 6.33 -11.15
C TRP A 244 17.95 7.35 -11.93
N LYS A 245 16.74 6.99 -12.30
CA LYS A 245 15.82 7.81 -13.06
C LYS A 245 14.72 8.37 -12.17
N GLN A 246 14.47 9.65 -12.27
CA GLN A 246 13.41 10.35 -11.59
C GLN A 246 12.25 10.59 -12.56
N ILE A 247 11.05 10.13 -12.19
CA ILE A 247 9.89 10.11 -13.08
C ILE A 247 8.68 10.64 -12.32
N CYS A 248 7.90 11.51 -12.94
CA CYS A 248 6.63 11.98 -12.39
C CYS A 248 5.59 12.17 -13.51
N ASP A 249 4.34 11.76 -13.26
CA ASP A 249 3.21 12.02 -14.16
C ASP A 249 2.26 13.09 -13.61
N PHE A 250 2.56 13.63 -12.43
CA PHE A 250 1.78 14.65 -11.71
C PHE A 250 0.32 14.26 -11.44
N LYS A 251 0.06 12.96 -11.30
CA LYS A 251 -1.29 12.41 -10.99
C LYS A 251 -1.41 11.92 -9.55
N GLY A 252 -0.34 11.96 -8.76
CA GLY A 252 -0.32 11.50 -7.38
C GLY A 252 -0.80 10.05 -7.26
N TRP A 253 -1.72 9.80 -6.34
CA TRP A 253 -2.34 8.48 -6.15
C TRP A 253 -3.17 8.00 -7.36
N ASN A 254 -3.46 8.86 -8.32
CA ASN A 254 -4.14 8.51 -9.58
C ASN A 254 -3.19 7.98 -10.66
N ASN A 255 -1.89 7.89 -10.38
CA ASN A 255 -0.93 7.23 -11.28
C ASN A 255 -1.38 5.80 -11.60
N THR A 256 -1.33 5.44 -12.88
CA THR A 256 -1.83 4.14 -13.38
C THR A 256 -1.10 2.95 -12.78
N LEU A 257 0.23 3.07 -12.60
CA LEU A 257 1.03 2.00 -12.01
C LEU A 257 0.73 1.85 -10.50
N VAL A 258 0.58 2.97 -9.78
CA VAL A 258 0.20 2.98 -8.37
C VAL A 258 -1.12 2.25 -8.13
N LYS A 259 -2.15 2.59 -8.91
CA LYS A 259 -3.47 1.93 -8.86
C LYS A 259 -3.38 0.45 -9.28
N GLY A 260 -2.67 0.18 -10.38
CA GLY A 260 -2.54 -1.17 -10.94
C GLY A 260 -1.77 -2.14 -10.03
N GLN A 261 -0.87 -1.62 -9.20
CA GLN A 261 -0.06 -2.40 -8.26
C GLN A 261 -0.58 -2.35 -6.82
N ASN A 262 -1.74 -1.74 -6.61
CA ASN A 262 -2.38 -1.61 -5.29
C ASN A 262 -1.46 -0.94 -4.25
N ILE A 263 -0.78 0.14 -4.64
CA ILE A 263 0.08 0.90 -3.75
C ILE A 263 -0.78 1.90 -2.96
N HIS A 264 -0.80 1.78 -1.63
CA HIS A 264 -1.63 2.59 -0.74
C HIS A 264 -0.85 3.44 0.26
N LYS A 265 0.46 3.19 0.38
CA LYS A 265 1.33 3.95 1.30
C LYS A 265 2.72 4.15 0.72
N LEU A 266 3.38 5.20 1.19
CA LEU A 266 4.76 5.53 0.90
C LEU A 266 5.65 5.36 2.16
N PRO A 267 6.96 5.13 1.97
CA PRO A 267 7.59 4.67 0.73
C PRO A 267 7.19 3.24 0.39
N ASN A 268 7.20 2.90 -0.90
CA ASN A 268 6.91 1.56 -1.40
C ASN A 268 7.84 1.25 -2.58
N ASN A 269 8.15 -0.02 -2.84
CA ASN A 269 8.94 -0.37 -4.01
C ASN A 269 8.63 -1.75 -4.57
N LEU A 270 9.00 -1.95 -5.83
CA LEU A 270 8.90 -3.19 -6.58
C LEU A 270 10.26 -3.51 -7.18
N LEU A 271 10.80 -4.69 -6.88
CA LEU A 271 11.97 -5.20 -7.58
C LEU A 271 11.53 -6.07 -8.76
N LEU A 272 12.02 -5.75 -9.95
CA LEU A 272 11.71 -6.45 -11.20
C LEU A 272 12.91 -7.23 -11.70
N ASP A 273 12.64 -8.38 -12.32
CA ASP A 273 13.61 -9.12 -13.10
C ASP A 273 13.88 -8.47 -14.48
N LYS A 274 14.79 -9.06 -15.26
CA LYS A 274 15.16 -8.61 -16.62
C LYS A 274 14.01 -8.65 -17.63
N ASN A 275 12.95 -9.40 -17.32
CA ASN A 275 11.72 -9.51 -18.12
C ASN A 275 10.60 -8.61 -17.58
N LYS A 276 10.91 -7.69 -16.66
CA LYS A 276 9.96 -6.77 -16.01
C LYS A 276 8.91 -7.46 -15.13
N ARG A 277 9.18 -8.67 -14.63
CA ARG A 277 8.31 -9.37 -13.69
C ARG A 277 8.66 -8.96 -12.27
N ILE A 278 7.66 -8.74 -11.44
CA ILE A 278 7.85 -8.40 -10.02
C ILE A 278 8.35 -9.64 -9.27
N ILE A 279 9.51 -9.54 -8.65
CA ILE A 279 10.17 -10.62 -7.91
C ILE A 279 10.31 -10.33 -6.40
N ALA A 280 10.14 -9.08 -6.00
CA ALA A 280 10.03 -8.69 -4.59
C ALA A 280 9.27 -7.35 -4.46
N ARG A 281 8.73 -7.11 -3.26
CA ARG A 281 8.07 -5.86 -2.88
C ARG A 281 8.66 -5.36 -1.56
N ASN A 282 8.78 -4.05 -1.42
CA ASN A 282 9.22 -3.36 -0.20
C ASN A 282 10.55 -3.88 0.39
N ILE A 283 11.46 -4.29 -0.48
CA ILE A 283 12.80 -4.73 -0.13
C ILE A 283 13.76 -3.52 -0.07
N ARG A 284 14.63 -3.42 0.95
CA ARG A 284 15.44 -2.21 1.20
C ARG A 284 16.85 -2.54 1.68
N GLY A 285 17.70 -1.51 1.62
CA GLY A 285 19.04 -1.52 2.22
C GLY A 285 19.88 -2.74 1.84
N GLN A 286 20.46 -3.40 2.82
CA GLN A 286 21.35 -4.55 2.61
C GLN A 286 20.61 -5.75 1.99
N GLU A 287 19.36 -6.00 2.38
CA GLU A 287 18.55 -7.09 1.82
C GLU A 287 18.36 -6.93 0.30
N LEU A 288 18.11 -5.70 -0.17
CA LEU A 288 18.00 -5.40 -1.59
C LEU A 288 19.33 -5.64 -2.33
N ILE A 289 20.45 -5.21 -1.74
CA ILE A 289 21.79 -5.39 -2.32
C ILE A 289 22.08 -6.89 -2.48
N ASP A 290 21.88 -7.67 -1.43
CA ASP A 290 22.17 -9.10 -1.39
C ASP A 290 21.29 -9.87 -2.37
N LYS A 291 20.00 -9.53 -2.41
CA LYS A 291 19.04 -10.12 -3.34
C LYS A 291 19.44 -9.89 -4.80
N VAL A 292 19.79 -8.66 -5.16
CA VAL A 292 20.19 -8.32 -6.54
C VAL A 292 21.49 -9.03 -6.91
N LYS A 293 22.48 -9.08 -6.03
CA LYS A 293 23.75 -9.78 -6.27
C LYS A 293 23.54 -11.28 -6.48
N ASP A 294 22.76 -11.94 -5.60
CA ASP A 294 22.41 -13.37 -5.72
C ASP A 294 21.74 -13.69 -7.07
N LEU A 295 20.79 -12.85 -7.48
CA LEU A 295 20.09 -13.02 -8.75
C LEU A 295 21.05 -12.88 -9.95
N ILE A 296 21.96 -11.91 -9.91
CA ILE A 296 22.94 -11.71 -10.99
C ILE A 296 23.94 -12.87 -11.04
N GLU A 297 24.36 -13.39 -9.90
CA GLU A 297 25.29 -14.55 -9.84
C GLU A 297 24.64 -15.80 -10.42
N LYS A 298 23.40 -16.09 -10.02
CA LYS A 298 22.59 -17.19 -10.61
C LYS A 298 22.42 -17.05 -12.12
N ASP A 299 22.27 -15.86 -12.64
CA ASP A 299 22.19 -15.63 -14.08
C ASP A 299 23.53 -15.90 -14.78
N LYS A 300 24.64 -15.47 -14.19
CA LYS A 300 26.00 -15.75 -14.70
C LYS A 300 26.28 -17.27 -14.75
N GLU A 301 25.86 -18.00 -13.75
CA GLU A 301 26.00 -19.48 -13.71
C GLU A 301 25.19 -20.16 -14.82
N LYS A 302 23.92 -19.78 -14.96
CA LYS A 302 23.06 -20.30 -16.03
C LYS A 302 23.61 -20.01 -17.44
N GLU A 303 24.20 -18.84 -17.65
CA GLU A 303 24.84 -18.49 -18.91
C GLU A 303 26.09 -19.35 -19.19
N LYS A 304 26.90 -19.64 -18.14
CA LYS A 304 28.06 -20.52 -18.25
C LYS A 304 27.64 -21.96 -18.59
N GLU A 305 26.60 -22.49 -17.94
CA GLU A 305 26.08 -23.82 -18.24
C GLU A 305 25.54 -23.94 -19.68
N LYS A 306 24.79 -22.92 -20.13
CA LYS A 306 24.30 -22.89 -21.52
C LYS A 306 25.43 -22.88 -22.54
N LYS A 307 26.52 -22.16 -22.29
CA LYS A 307 27.72 -22.17 -23.15
C LYS A 307 28.40 -23.52 -23.17
N ARG A 308 28.59 -24.17 -21.99
CA ARG A 308 29.17 -25.51 -21.89
C ARG A 308 28.36 -26.56 -22.68
N LYS A 309 27.01 -26.54 -22.54
CA LYS A 309 26.12 -27.46 -23.30
C LYS A 309 26.12 -27.24 -24.81
N LYS A 310 26.40 -26.00 -25.26
CA LYS A 310 26.54 -25.70 -26.71
C LYS A 310 27.87 -26.18 -27.26
N THR A 311 28.95 -26.14 -26.48
CA THR A 311 30.29 -26.56 -26.89
C THR A 311 30.43 -28.08 -26.92
N SER A 312 29.68 -28.81 -26.07
CA SER A 312 29.67 -30.28 -26.02
C SER A 312 28.77 -30.94 -27.09
N LYS A 313 28.02 -30.14 -27.86
CA LYS A 313 27.17 -30.64 -28.98
C LYS A 313 27.76 -30.32 -30.37
N LYS A 314 28.93 -29.71 -30.42
CA LYS A 314 29.76 -29.59 -31.62
C LYS A 314 30.92 -30.60 -31.55
#